data_8f7c125fdc78b99e9f01cf8bb6834df4
#
_entry.id   8f7c125fdc78b99e9f01cf8bb6834df4
#
_cell.length_a   1.000
_cell.length_b   1.000
_cell.length_c   1.000
_cell.angle_alpha   90.00
_cell.angle_beta   90.00
_cell.angle_gamma   90.00
#
_symmetry.space_group_name_H-M   'P 1'
#
loop_
_entity.id
_entity.type
_entity.pdbx_description
1 polymer ?
#
loop_
_entity_poly.entity_id
_entity_poly.type
_entity_poly.pdbx_seq_one_letter_code
_entity_poly.pdbx_strand_id
1 'polypeptide(L)'
;MKKIVMSIIGLEFFAFVSLADDRPVTYDQLPAPAKAFIEANFNGEKVTFSSKDDDLILPDYNVLMADGTQIEFSNSGSLKKVSSKNGISAELVPVTIREYVAAHYPEAGYLEYEVGRRTYEVKLTNRMELKFNSNFNVIEVDY
;
A
#
# COMPACT_ATOMS: atom_id res chain seq x y z
N MET A 1 22.26 -10.29 10.92
CA MET A 1 23.06 -9.11 10.64
C MET A 1 22.20 -7.96 10.20
N LYS A 2 22.40 -6.85 10.82
CA LYS A 2 21.62 -5.68 10.50
C LYS A 2 22.04 -5.10 9.17
N LYS A 3 21.09 -4.85 8.29
CA LYS A 3 21.35 -4.20 7.05
C LYS A 3 20.69 -2.84 7.08
N ILE A 4 21.48 -1.82 6.95
CA ILE A 4 20.96 -0.46 6.93
C ILE A 4 20.68 -0.11 5.49
N VAL A 5 19.43 -0.17 5.14
CA VAL A 5 18.98 0.27 3.83
C VAL A 5 18.24 1.57 4.08
N MET A 6 18.66 2.60 3.40
CA MET A 6 17.95 3.86 3.47
C MET A 6 16.60 3.67 2.82
N SER A 7 15.62 3.36 3.63
CA SER A 7 14.27 3.22 3.11
C SER A 7 13.65 4.59 2.93
N ILE A 8 13.11 4.82 1.76
CA ILE A 8 12.45 6.08 1.46
C ILE A 8 10.94 5.95 1.69
N ILE A 9 10.49 4.77 2.12
CA ILE A 9 9.07 4.50 2.29
C ILE A 9 8.41 5.53 3.20
N GLY A 10 9.10 5.92 4.26
CA GLY A 10 8.55 6.90 5.18
C GLY A 10 8.27 8.24 4.55
N LEU A 11 9.07 8.64 3.57
CA LEU A 11 8.86 9.90 2.86
C LEU A 11 7.71 9.79 1.88
N GLU A 12 7.59 8.64 1.23
CA GLU A 12 6.53 8.43 0.26
C GLU A 12 5.17 8.42 0.91
N PHE A 13 5.12 8.19 2.21
CA PHE A 13 3.86 8.17 2.95
C PHE A 13 3.07 9.47 2.79
N PHE A 14 3.77 10.58 2.59
CA PHE A 14 3.13 11.89 2.43
C PHE A 14 3.16 12.39 0.99
N ALA A 15 3.83 11.67 0.10
CA ALA A 15 3.99 12.11 -1.28
C ALA A 15 2.73 11.94 -2.10
N PHE A 16 1.73 11.24 -1.55
CA PHE A 16 0.48 11.00 -2.23
C PHE A 16 -0.20 12.27 -2.70
N VAL A 17 -0.06 13.33 -1.92
CA VAL A 17 -0.76 14.57 -2.21
C VAL A 17 -0.04 15.49 -3.18
N SER A 18 1.05 15.04 -3.76
CA SER A 18 1.70 15.80 -4.81
C SER A 18 0.88 15.63 -6.08
N LEU A 19 0.08 16.62 -6.41
CA LEU A 19 -0.89 16.52 -7.47
C LEU A 19 -0.50 17.31 -8.72
N ALA A 20 0.76 17.74 -8.82
CA ALA A 20 1.20 18.57 -9.93
C ALA A 20 0.91 17.92 -11.28
N ASP A 21 1.06 16.60 -11.35
CA ASP A 21 0.92 15.84 -12.59
C ASP A 21 -0.24 14.85 -12.55
N ASP A 22 -1.03 14.88 -11.47
CA ASP A 22 -2.18 14.00 -11.33
C ASP A 22 -3.43 14.65 -11.84
N ARG A 23 -4.26 13.88 -12.50
CA ARG A 23 -5.56 14.35 -12.98
C ARG A 23 -6.66 13.69 -12.16
N PRO A 24 -7.58 14.48 -11.60
CA PRO A 24 -8.72 13.91 -10.89
C PRO A 24 -9.57 13.03 -11.80
N VAL A 25 -10.05 11.93 -11.24
CA VAL A 25 -10.96 11.04 -11.94
C VAL A 25 -12.12 10.71 -10.99
N THR A 26 -13.25 10.31 -11.57
CA THR A 26 -14.37 9.86 -10.75
C THR A 26 -14.18 8.40 -10.37
N TYR A 27 -14.94 7.96 -9.35
CA TYR A 27 -14.91 6.57 -8.93
C TYR A 27 -15.20 5.62 -10.11
N ASP A 28 -16.17 6.00 -10.95
CA ASP A 28 -16.56 5.15 -12.09
C ASP A 28 -15.45 5.02 -13.13
N GLN A 29 -14.51 5.93 -13.13
CA GLN A 29 -13.38 5.88 -14.08
C GLN A 29 -12.24 4.99 -13.59
N LEU A 30 -12.32 4.50 -12.35
CA LEU A 30 -11.31 3.56 -11.86
C LEU A 30 -11.46 2.23 -12.58
N PRO A 31 -10.35 1.49 -12.79
CA PRO A 31 -10.45 0.15 -13.37
C PRO A 31 -11.33 -0.76 -12.53
N ALA A 32 -12.02 -1.68 -13.18
CA ALA A 32 -12.95 -2.58 -12.49
C ALA A 32 -12.31 -3.36 -11.33
N PRO A 33 -11.08 -3.91 -11.47
CA PRO A 33 -10.45 -4.61 -10.32
C PRO A 33 -10.19 -3.69 -9.14
N ALA A 34 -9.86 -2.41 -9.39
CA ALA A 34 -9.67 -1.44 -8.31
C ALA A 34 -10.97 -1.19 -7.55
N LYS A 35 -12.07 -1.01 -8.28
CA LYS A 35 -13.38 -0.83 -7.64
C LYS A 35 -13.77 -2.05 -6.84
N ALA A 36 -13.52 -3.24 -7.38
CA ALA A 36 -13.82 -4.49 -6.68
C ALA A 36 -13.00 -4.61 -5.39
N PHE A 37 -11.74 -4.23 -5.42
CA PHE A 37 -10.89 -4.24 -4.24
C PHE A 37 -11.43 -3.30 -3.16
N ILE A 38 -11.81 -2.10 -3.55
CA ILE A 38 -12.36 -1.12 -2.59
C ILE A 38 -13.66 -1.65 -1.99
N GLU A 39 -14.55 -2.19 -2.80
CA GLU A 39 -15.83 -2.70 -2.32
C GLU A 39 -15.66 -3.89 -1.39
N ALA A 40 -14.68 -4.76 -1.67
CA ALA A 40 -14.45 -5.94 -0.86
C ALA A 40 -13.79 -5.61 0.49
N ASN A 41 -12.92 -4.60 0.52
CA ASN A 41 -12.08 -4.35 1.69
C ASN A 41 -12.44 -3.08 2.45
N PHE A 42 -13.21 -2.19 1.85
CA PHE A 42 -13.59 -0.91 2.44
C PHE A 42 -15.09 -0.70 2.31
N ASN A 43 -15.86 -1.78 2.50
CA ASN A 43 -17.30 -1.73 2.38
C ASN A 43 -17.89 -0.71 3.35
N GLY A 44 -18.70 0.21 2.80
CA GLY A 44 -19.29 1.28 3.61
C GLY A 44 -18.38 2.50 3.79
N GLU A 45 -17.13 2.41 3.41
CA GLU A 45 -16.24 3.56 3.43
C GLU A 45 -16.42 4.40 2.18
N LYS A 46 -16.25 5.70 2.35
CA LYS A 46 -16.42 6.63 1.25
C LYS A 46 -15.07 6.97 0.63
N VAL A 47 -15.02 6.99 -0.70
CA VAL A 47 -13.87 7.51 -1.43
C VAL A 47 -13.99 9.03 -1.43
N THR A 48 -12.98 9.70 -0.92
CA THR A 48 -12.96 11.16 -0.85
C THR A 48 -12.39 11.76 -2.12
N PHE A 49 -11.37 11.11 -2.70
CA PHE A 49 -10.71 11.64 -3.88
C PHE A 49 -10.05 10.50 -4.65
N SER A 50 -10.03 10.61 -5.97
CA SER A 50 -9.26 9.69 -6.79
C SER A 50 -8.63 10.45 -7.94
N SER A 51 -7.45 10.01 -8.36
CA SER A 51 -6.70 10.64 -9.42
C SER A 51 -5.96 9.61 -10.25
N LYS A 52 -5.50 10.06 -11.40
CA LYS A 52 -4.73 9.26 -12.35
C LYS A 52 -3.43 10.02 -12.59
N ASP A 53 -2.31 9.32 -12.50
CA ASP A 53 -1.00 9.90 -12.72
C ASP A 53 -0.69 9.84 -14.21
N ASP A 54 -0.70 11.00 -14.86
CA ASP A 54 -0.51 11.10 -16.30
C ASP A 54 0.95 11.14 -16.73
N ASP A 55 1.89 11.20 -15.78
CA ASP A 55 3.31 11.25 -16.11
C ASP A 55 3.87 9.92 -16.57
N LEU A 56 3.15 8.84 -16.31
CA LEU A 56 3.61 7.50 -16.62
C LEU A 56 3.04 7.04 -17.96
N ILE A 57 3.83 6.22 -18.67
CA ILE A 57 3.34 5.59 -19.90
C ILE A 57 2.11 4.74 -19.60
N LEU A 58 2.17 4.00 -18.46
CA LEU A 58 1.03 3.26 -17.94
C LEU A 58 0.67 3.91 -16.61
N PRO A 59 -0.31 4.80 -16.62
CA PRO A 59 -0.61 5.60 -15.44
C PRO A 59 -1.16 4.77 -14.28
N ASP A 60 -0.76 5.14 -13.08
CA ASP A 60 -1.30 4.56 -11.87
C ASP A 60 -2.52 5.37 -11.42
N TYR A 61 -3.34 4.75 -10.58
CA TYR A 61 -4.49 5.43 -9.99
C TYR A 61 -4.28 5.53 -8.49
N ASN A 62 -4.62 6.67 -7.94
CA ASN A 62 -4.52 6.95 -6.50
C ASN A 62 -5.89 7.19 -5.93
N VAL A 63 -6.17 6.61 -4.77
CA VAL A 63 -7.47 6.74 -4.12
C VAL A 63 -7.25 7.14 -2.67
N LEU A 64 -8.00 8.14 -2.21
CA LEU A 64 -8.01 8.57 -0.83
C LEU A 64 -9.37 8.23 -0.23
N MET A 65 -9.36 7.45 0.83
CA MET A 65 -10.58 7.09 1.55
C MET A 65 -10.90 8.13 2.62
N ALA A 66 -12.14 8.14 3.08
CA ALA A 66 -12.58 9.13 4.06
C ALA A 66 -11.83 9.04 5.39
N ASP A 67 -11.33 7.85 5.75
CA ASP A 67 -10.56 7.65 6.98
C ASP A 67 -9.09 8.01 6.83
N GLY A 68 -8.68 8.49 5.66
CA GLY A 68 -7.29 8.87 5.40
C GLY A 68 -6.46 7.75 4.78
N THR A 69 -7.02 6.56 4.58
CA THR A 69 -6.29 5.48 3.91
C THR A 69 -6.03 5.87 2.47
N GLN A 70 -4.80 5.63 2.03
CA GLN A 70 -4.36 5.91 0.66
C GLN A 70 -4.12 4.59 -0.05
N ILE A 71 -4.65 4.46 -1.26
CA ILE A 71 -4.51 3.24 -2.03
C ILE A 71 -4.00 3.58 -3.42
N GLU A 72 -3.00 2.84 -3.88
CA GLU A 72 -2.45 3.01 -5.22
C GLU A 72 -2.70 1.75 -6.02
N PHE A 73 -3.23 1.92 -7.23
CA PHE A 73 -3.50 0.82 -8.15
C PHE A 73 -2.72 1.04 -9.44
N SER A 74 -2.34 -0.07 -10.09
CA SER A 74 -1.73 -0.01 -11.41
C SER A 74 -2.79 0.42 -12.44
N ASN A 75 -2.33 0.63 -13.66
CA ASN A 75 -3.24 0.99 -14.75
C ASN A 75 -4.30 -0.06 -15.02
N SER A 76 -4.04 -1.31 -14.68
CA SER A 76 -5.01 -2.39 -14.83
C SER A 76 -5.91 -2.59 -13.61
N GLY A 77 -5.66 -1.84 -12.53
CA GLY A 77 -6.45 -1.94 -11.32
C GLY A 77 -5.91 -2.91 -10.28
N SER A 78 -4.68 -3.41 -10.46
CA SER A 78 -4.04 -4.26 -9.46
C SER A 78 -3.54 -3.40 -8.31
N LEU A 79 -3.62 -3.92 -7.10
CA LEU A 79 -3.13 -3.20 -5.92
C LEU A 79 -1.63 -3.03 -5.99
N LYS A 80 -1.15 -1.81 -5.77
CA LYS A 80 0.28 -1.51 -5.65
C LYS A 80 0.66 -1.14 -4.23
N LYS A 81 -0.19 -0.39 -3.54
CA LYS A 81 0.13 0.06 -2.20
C LYS A 81 -1.14 0.45 -1.47
N VAL A 82 -1.17 0.15 -0.18
CA VAL A 82 -2.20 0.66 0.72
C VAL A 82 -1.50 1.12 1.99
N SER A 83 -1.84 2.32 2.48
CA SER A 83 -1.18 2.89 3.65
C SER A 83 -2.12 3.78 4.43
N SER A 84 -1.87 3.88 5.73
CA SER A 84 -2.59 4.80 6.61
C SER A 84 -1.74 5.07 7.85
N LYS A 85 -1.69 6.33 8.26
CA LYS A 85 -1.01 6.70 9.51
C LYS A 85 -1.67 6.05 10.71
N ASN A 86 -2.96 5.75 10.61
CA ASN A 86 -3.73 5.17 11.70
C ASN A 86 -3.78 3.66 11.66
N GLY A 87 -3.08 3.06 10.70
CA GLY A 87 -3.03 1.62 10.54
C GLY A 87 -3.97 1.11 9.48
N ILE A 88 -3.58 0.01 8.84
CA ILE A 88 -4.41 -0.69 7.87
C ILE A 88 -4.77 -2.05 8.45
N SER A 89 -5.85 -2.64 7.93
CA SER A 89 -6.28 -3.95 8.36
C SER A 89 -5.25 -5.01 7.99
N ALA A 90 -4.95 -5.90 8.93
CA ALA A 90 -4.04 -7.02 8.68
C ALA A 90 -4.57 -7.94 7.57
N GLU A 91 -5.88 -7.96 7.37
CA GLU A 91 -6.48 -8.82 6.35
C GLU A 91 -6.10 -8.42 4.93
N LEU A 92 -5.62 -7.20 4.75
CA LEU A 92 -5.10 -6.75 3.44
C LEU A 92 -3.76 -7.38 3.11
N VAL A 93 -3.08 -7.93 4.10
CA VAL A 93 -1.73 -8.48 3.97
C VAL A 93 -1.82 -9.99 3.80
N PRO A 94 -1.04 -10.60 2.90
CA PRO A 94 -1.07 -12.06 2.72
C PRO A 94 -0.84 -12.82 4.02
N VAL A 95 -1.51 -13.95 4.16
CA VAL A 95 -1.49 -14.72 5.41
C VAL A 95 -0.08 -15.16 5.79
N THR A 96 0.75 -15.52 4.82
CA THR A 96 2.12 -15.96 5.11
C THR A 96 2.94 -14.84 5.72
N ILE A 97 2.77 -13.61 5.22
CA ILE A 97 3.45 -12.45 5.79
C ILE A 97 2.91 -12.20 7.20
N ARG A 98 1.58 -12.28 7.39
CA ARG A 98 0.98 -12.06 8.71
C ARG A 98 1.50 -13.06 9.74
N GLU A 99 1.69 -14.32 9.33
CA GLU A 99 2.22 -15.34 10.22
C GLU A 99 3.64 -15.02 10.64
N TYR A 100 4.47 -14.57 9.70
CA TYR A 100 5.83 -14.16 10.02
C TYR A 100 5.84 -13.01 11.03
N VAL A 101 5.03 -11.98 10.76
CA VAL A 101 4.99 -10.81 11.63
C VAL A 101 4.47 -11.18 13.02
N ALA A 102 3.45 -12.02 13.10
CA ALA A 102 2.90 -12.44 14.39
C ALA A 102 3.94 -13.22 15.21
N ALA A 103 4.79 -14.00 14.54
CA ALA A 103 5.81 -14.79 15.21
C ALA A 103 6.97 -13.93 15.70
N HIS A 104 7.33 -12.88 14.98
CA HIS A 104 8.53 -12.10 15.28
C HIS A 104 8.22 -10.73 15.92
N TYR A 105 7.04 -10.17 15.63
CA TYR A 105 6.63 -8.85 16.11
C TYR A 105 5.17 -8.90 16.54
N PRO A 106 4.84 -9.68 17.58
CA PRO A 106 3.44 -9.99 17.92
C PRO A 106 2.60 -8.76 18.30
N GLU A 107 3.24 -7.68 18.73
CA GLU A 107 2.52 -6.48 19.13
C GLU A 107 2.35 -5.48 17.99
N ALA A 108 2.93 -5.76 16.83
CA ALA A 108 2.93 -4.78 15.74
C ALA A 108 1.70 -4.90 14.87
N GLY A 109 1.16 -3.74 14.48
CA GLY A 109 0.17 -3.64 13.43
C GLY A 109 0.84 -3.18 12.13
N TYR A 110 0.04 -2.92 11.12
CA TYR A 110 0.52 -2.55 9.79
C TYR A 110 0.17 -1.10 9.50
N LEU A 111 1.13 -0.37 8.94
CA LEU A 111 0.91 0.98 8.44
C LEU A 111 0.85 1.01 6.92
N GLU A 112 1.55 0.09 6.28
CA GLU A 112 1.65 0.08 4.83
C GLU A 112 1.90 -1.34 4.32
N TYR A 113 1.30 -1.64 3.18
CA TYR A 113 1.54 -2.87 2.44
C TYR A 113 1.74 -2.49 0.98
N GLU A 114 2.85 -2.91 0.41
CA GLU A 114 3.21 -2.58 -0.97
C GLU A 114 3.51 -3.84 -1.76
N VAL A 115 2.97 -3.89 -2.97
CA VAL A 115 3.18 -5.01 -3.89
C VAL A 115 4.11 -4.54 -4.99
N GLY A 116 5.33 -5.04 -4.98
CA GLY A 116 6.29 -4.76 -6.02
C GLY A 116 6.21 -5.79 -7.13
N ARG A 117 7.17 -5.70 -8.05
CA ARG A 117 7.18 -6.60 -9.20
C ARG A 117 7.41 -8.05 -8.81
N ARG A 118 8.32 -8.28 -7.88
CA ARG A 118 8.65 -9.62 -7.38
C ARG A 118 8.84 -9.61 -5.88
N THR A 119 8.34 -8.60 -5.23
CA THR A 119 8.54 -8.41 -3.80
C THR A 119 7.27 -7.90 -3.16
N TYR A 120 7.19 -8.10 -1.86
CA TYR A 120 6.14 -7.53 -1.02
C TYR A 120 6.83 -6.83 0.12
N GLU A 121 6.32 -5.66 0.51
CA GLU A 121 6.87 -4.92 1.63
C GLU A 121 5.77 -4.54 2.60
N VAL A 122 6.09 -4.59 3.88
CA VAL A 122 5.20 -4.10 4.91
C VAL A 122 5.95 -3.14 5.81
N LYS A 123 5.28 -2.10 6.24
CA LYS A 123 5.76 -1.19 7.25
C LYS A 123 4.89 -1.36 8.48
N LEU A 124 5.54 -1.60 9.62
CA LEU A 124 4.84 -1.94 10.86
C LEU A 124 4.77 -0.74 11.79
N THR A 125 3.88 -0.80 12.76
CA THR A 125 3.69 0.27 13.73
C THR A 125 4.90 0.47 14.63
N ASN A 126 5.78 -0.53 14.75
CA ASN A 126 7.02 -0.43 15.52
C ASN A 126 8.18 0.12 14.69
N ARG A 127 7.89 0.68 13.50
CA ARG A 127 8.86 1.26 12.56
C ARG A 127 9.71 0.26 11.80
N MET A 128 9.46 -1.04 11.99
CA MET A 128 10.14 -2.05 11.20
C MET A 128 9.59 -2.07 9.78
N GLU A 129 10.46 -2.28 8.83
CA GLU A 129 10.10 -2.45 7.42
C GLU A 129 10.65 -3.79 6.97
N LEU A 130 9.78 -4.61 6.42
CA LEU A 130 10.14 -5.97 6.01
C LEU A 130 9.87 -6.13 4.53
N LYS A 131 10.83 -6.70 3.83
CA LYS A 131 10.67 -7.02 2.41
C LYS A 131 10.73 -8.53 2.24
N PHE A 132 9.80 -9.03 1.45
CA PHE A 132 9.68 -10.46 1.17
C PHE A 132 9.82 -10.69 -0.34
N ASN A 133 10.38 -11.83 -0.73
CA ASN A 133 10.41 -12.20 -2.13
C ASN A 133 9.07 -12.82 -2.54
N SER A 134 8.97 -13.26 -3.80
CA SER A 134 7.72 -13.83 -4.31
C SER A 134 7.30 -15.13 -3.62
N ASN A 135 8.23 -15.79 -2.93
CA ASN A 135 7.94 -16.99 -2.13
C ASN A 135 7.65 -16.66 -0.67
N PHE A 136 7.50 -15.37 -0.35
CA PHE A 136 7.24 -14.87 1.00
C PHE A 136 8.37 -15.16 1.99
N ASN A 137 9.59 -15.28 1.51
CA ASN A 137 10.75 -15.32 2.37
C ASN A 137 11.27 -13.90 2.61
N VAL A 138 11.65 -13.61 3.85
CA VAL A 138 12.21 -12.30 4.20
C VAL A 138 13.56 -12.14 3.54
N ILE A 139 13.73 -11.07 2.79
CA ILE A 139 15.01 -10.76 2.12
C ILE A 139 15.63 -9.47 2.64
N GLU A 140 14.88 -8.66 3.38
CA GLU A 140 15.42 -7.43 3.92
C GLU A 140 14.63 -7.02 5.15
N VAL A 141 15.33 -6.55 6.17
CA VAL A 141 14.74 -6.00 7.39
C VAL A 141 15.40 -4.65 7.64
N ASP A 142 14.60 -3.63 7.84
CA ASP A 142 15.08 -2.27 8.07
C ASP A 142 14.37 -1.69 9.30
N TYR A 143 15.08 -0.81 10.06
CA TYR A 143 14.49 -0.14 11.23
C TYR A 143 15.17 1.20 11.52
#